data_4112e110592593ef7a326e1f2aa7be8f
#
_entry.id   4112e110592593ef7a326e1f2aa7be8f
#
_cell.length_a   1.000
_cell.length_b   1.000
_cell.length_c   1.000
_cell.angle_alpha   90.00
_cell.angle_beta   90.00
_cell.angle_gamma   90.00
#
_symmetry.space_group_name_H-M   'P 1'
#
loop_
_entity.id
_entity.type
_entity.pdbx_description
1 polymer ?
#
loop_
_entity_poly.entity_id
_entity_poly.type
_entity_poly.pdbx_seq_one_letter_code
_entity_poly.pdbx_strand_id
1 'polypeptide(L)'
;MATVITNLLSAIPWIGQDFVEFVWGGFSVNNATLNRFFSLHFLLPFILAALSAMHLLTIHEHGSSNPLGISGNTDRLPFHPYFVFKDLVTIVLFLVILSVFVFFYPNALGHSDNYIPANPMQTPPSIVPEWYLLPFYAILRSIPSKIIGVVAMFGSLLILLAMPILDTCRIRGNQFRPLSRFAFWLFVVDFLLLLWIGAQHPEYPYSDIGSYATVFYFVYFFAVVPGVGILENTLMDAVSYTHLTLPTILLV
;
A
#
# COMPACT_ATOMS: atom_id res chain seq x y z
N MET A 1 21.30 3.14 3.26
CA MET A 1 19.97 3.42 2.68
C MET A 1 20.02 4.50 1.58
N ALA A 2 20.59 5.69 1.81
CA ALA A 2 20.64 6.75 0.80
C ALA A 2 21.28 6.29 -0.52
N THR A 3 22.42 5.58 -0.47
CA THR A 3 23.10 5.03 -1.65
C THR A 3 22.23 4.03 -2.41
N VAL A 4 21.56 3.12 -1.70
CA VAL A 4 20.75 2.05 -2.32
C VAL A 4 19.51 2.60 -2.97
N ILE A 5 18.74 3.44 -2.26
CA ILE A 5 17.48 3.99 -2.77
C ILE A 5 17.72 4.87 -4.00
N THR A 6 18.70 5.77 -3.92
CA THR A 6 19.03 6.66 -5.04
C THR A 6 19.60 5.89 -6.23
N ASN A 7 20.34 4.81 -5.99
CA ASN A 7 20.87 3.96 -7.06
C ASN A 7 19.78 3.14 -7.79
N LEU A 8 18.55 3.09 -7.32
CA LEU A 8 17.43 2.52 -8.09
C LEU A 8 17.18 3.31 -9.38
N LEU A 9 17.49 4.60 -9.39
CA LEU A 9 17.35 5.45 -10.57
C LEU A 9 18.27 5.01 -11.73
N SER A 10 19.38 4.32 -11.44
CA SER A 10 20.26 3.77 -12.48
C SER A 10 19.62 2.59 -13.25
N ALA A 11 18.41 2.16 -12.88
CA ALA A 11 17.61 1.23 -13.68
C ALA A 11 16.99 1.89 -14.93
N ILE A 12 16.96 3.22 -15.00
CA ILE A 12 16.44 3.96 -16.17
C ILE A 12 17.43 3.75 -17.33
N PRO A 13 16.97 3.19 -18.47
CA PRO A 13 17.85 2.97 -19.62
C PRO A 13 18.44 4.29 -20.12
N TRP A 14 19.68 4.24 -20.58
CA TRP A 14 20.51 5.29 -21.18
C TRP A 14 20.95 6.42 -20.24
N ILE A 15 20.04 7.00 -19.46
CA ILE A 15 20.31 8.18 -18.63
C ILE A 15 20.42 7.87 -17.14
N GLY A 16 20.25 6.59 -16.73
CA GLY A 16 20.12 6.22 -15.32
C GLY A 16 21.32 6.60 -14.47
N GLN A 17 22.54 6.40 -14.99
CA GLN A 17 23.76 6.74 -14.27
C GLN A 17 23.90 8.25 -14.09
N ASP A 18 23.73 9.01 -15.14
CA ASP A 18 23.80 10.48 -15.11
C ASP A 18 22.74 11.05 -14.17
N PHE A 19 21.56 10.44 -14.14
CA PHE A 19 20.47 10.85 -13.25
C PHE A 19 20.79 10.54 -11.77
N VAL A 20 21.45 9.44 -11.48
CA VAL A 20 21.93 9.16 -10.11
C VAL A 20 22.95 10.20 -9.68
N GLU A 21 23.93 10.52 -10.53
CA GLU A 21 24.97 11.53 -10.24
C GLU A 21 24.36 12.93 -10.07
N PHE A 22 23.35 13.25 -10.86
CA PHE A 22 22.59 14.50 -10.70
C PHE A 22 21.89 14.56 -9.33
N VAL A 23 21.23 13.47 -8.90
CA VAL A 23 20.57 13.39 -7.60
C VAL A 23 21.58 13.47 -6.46
N TRP A 24 22.71 12.81 -6.58
CA TRP A 24 23.77 12.92 -5.57
C TRP A 24 24.45 14.28 -5.54
N GLY A 25 24.53 14.95 -6.68
CA GLY A 25 25.30 16.18 -6.85
C GLY A 25 26.79 15.95 -6.91
N GLY A 26 27.21 14.76 -7.37
CA GLY A 26 28.59 14.31 -7.48
C GLY A 26 28.66 12.81 -7.74
N PHE A 27 29.83 12.22 -7.62
CA PHE A 27 30.09 10.80 -7.93
C PHE A 27 29.74 9.83 -6.78
N SER A 28 29.40 10.35 -5.60
CA SER A 28 29.02 9.57 -4.42
C SER A 28 28.07 10.35 -3.54
N VAL A 29 27.39 9.65 -2.61
CA VAL A 29 26.59 10.31 -1.57
C VAL A 29 27.51 11.11 -0.66
N ASN A 30 27.28 12.42 -0.59
CA ASN A 30 28.08 13.38 0.16
C ASN A 30 27.24 14.47 0.80
N ASN A 31 27.86 15.54 1.28
CA ASN A 31 27.18 16.68 1.88
C ASN A 31 26.15 17.35 0.94
N ALA A 32 26.43 17.44 -0.36
CA ALA A 32 25.50 17.98 -1.33
C ALA A 32 24.21 17.16 -1.41
N THR A 33 24.32 15.84 -1.38
CA THR A 33 23.18 14.91 -1.32
C THR A 33 22.39 15.11 -0.02
N LEU A 34 23.06 15.14 1.09
CA LEU A 34 22.45 15.29 2.41
C LEU A 34 21.64 16.60 2.51
N ASN A 35 22.22 17.72 2.10
CA ASN A 35 21.58 19.02 2.19
C ASN A 35 20.31 19.14 1.34
N ARG A 36 20.33 18.62 0.11
CA ARG A 36 19.15 18.69 -0.76
C ARG A 36 18.01 17.80 -0.23
N PHE A 37 18.32 16.61 0.27
CA PHE A 37 17.30 15.75 0.89
C PHE A 37 16.81 16.30 2.23
N PHE A 38 17.65 16.93 3.01
CA PHE A 38 17.24 17.64 4.21
C PHE A 38 16.25 18.77 3.89
N SER A 39 16.53 19.59 2.89
CA SER A 39 15.64 20.66 2.44
C SER A 39 14.26 20.14 2.01
N LEU A 40 14.24 19.04 1.25
CA LEU A 40 12.98 18.38 0.87
C LEU A 40 12.25 17.77 2.06
N HIS A 41 12.95 17.14 2.97
CA HIS A 41 12.35 16.54 4.17
C HIS A 41 11.80 17.60 5.13
N PHE A 42 12.36 18.80 5.12
CA PHE A 42 11.79 19.95 5.85
C PHE A 42 10.52 20.51 5.17
N LEU A 43 10.52 20.64 3.85
CA LEU A 43 9.41 21.23 3.09
C LEU A 43 8.20 20.32 2.94
N LEU A 44 8.43 19.03 2.61
CA LEU A 44 7.35 18.09 2.26
C LEU A 44 6.30 17.88 3.34
N PRO A 45 6.59 17.84 4.65
CA PRO A 45 5.58 17.74 5.69
C PRO A 45 4.57 18.90 5.67
N PHE A 46 5.00 20.12 5.37
CA PHE A 46 4.08 21.27 5.26
C PHE A 46 3.20 21.17 4.01
N ILE A 47 3.74 20.67 2.90
CA ILE A 47 2.94 20.37 1.70
C ILE A 47 1.89 19.29 2.02
N LEU A 48 2.26 18.23 2.75
CA LEU A 48 1.32 17.20 3.17
C LEU A 48 0.22 17.74 4.10
N ALA A 49 0.56 18.67 5.02
CA ALA A 49 -0.43 19.34 5.86
C ALA A 49 -1.43 20.16 5.02
N ALA A 50 -0.93 20.91 4.03
CA ALA A 50 -1.79 21.66 3.11
C ALA A 50 -2.69 20.75 2.28
N LEU A 51 -2.15 19.65 1.74
CA LEU A 51 -2.93 18.66 0.99
C LEU A 51 -3.99 17.96 1.86
N SER A 52 -3.68 17.69 3.13
CA SER A 52 -4.65 17.14 4.07
C SER A 52 -5.81 18.10 4.34
N ALA A 53 -5.52 19.40 4.49
CA ALA A 53 -6.54 20.42 4.63
C ALA A 53 -7.42 20.52 3.37
N MET A 54 -6.83 20.49 2.18
CA MET A 54 -7.57 20.46 0.89
C MET A 54 -8.43 19.20 0.79
N HIS A 55 -7.94 18.04 1.23
CA HIS A 55 -8.68 16.79 1.24
C HIS A 55 -9.95 16.89 2.11
N LEU A 56 -9.86 17.50 3.29
CA LEU A 56 -11.01 17.76 4.15
C LEU A 56 -12.02 18.73 3.52
N LEU A 57 -11.55 19.76 2.85
CA LEU A 57 -12.42 20.72 2.14
C LEU A 57 -13.20 20.04 1.01
N THR A 58 -12.54 19.20 0.21
CA THR A 58 -13.18 18.51 -0.91
C THR A 58 -14.18 17.45 -0.46
N ILE A 59 -13.90 16.70 0.60
CA ILE A 59 -14.88 15.73 1.11
C ILE A 59 -16.11 16.43 1.72
N HIS A 60 -15.94 17.61 2.28
CA HIS A 60 -17.03 18.38 2.86
C HIS A 60 -18.03 18.87 1.79
N GLU A 61 -17.64 19.00 0.54
CA GLU A 61 -18.53 19.42 -0.57
C GLU A 61 -19.64 18.40 -0.83
N HIS A 62 -19.32 17.10 -0.86
CA HIS A 62 -20.28 16.03 -1.17
C HIS A 62 -20.64 15.16 0.02
N GLY A 63 -19.92 15.28 1.13
CA GLY A 63 -20.10 14.47 2.32
C GLY A 63 -19.55 13.04 2.16
N SER A 64 -19.80 12.22 3.18
CA SER A 64 -19.33 10.85 3.26
C SER A 64 -20.38 9.86 2.73
N SER A 65 -19.94 8.73 2.21
CA SER A 65 -20.76 7.56 1.89
C SER A 65 -20.96 6.68 3.13
N ASN A 66 -21.45 5.46 2.95
CA ASN A 66 -21.65 4.49 4.02
C ASN A 66 -21.12 3.11 3.61
N PRO A 67 -20.89 2.19 4.57
CA PRO A 67 -20.39 0.84 4.27
C PRO A 67 -21.29 -0.01 3.40
N LEU A 68 -22.59 0.30 3.33
CA LEU A 68 -23.58 -0.47 2.54
C LEU A 68 -23.54 -0.12 1.05
N GLY A 69 -22.95 1.03 0.68
CA GLY A 69 -22.90 1.48 -0.70
C GLY A 69 -24.23 2.00 -1.27
N ILE A 70 -25.24 2.21 -0.41
CA ILE A 70 -26.54 2.77 -0.76
C ILE A 70 -26.61 4.26 -0.45
N SER A 71 -27.65 4.95 -0.93
CA SER A 71 -27.87 6.37 -0.60
C SER A 71 -28.08 6.56 0.90
N GLY A 72 -27.33 7.49 1.51
CA GLY A 72 -27.51 7.89 2.90
C GLY A 72 -28.60 8.94 3.12
N ASN A 73 -29.37 9.32 2.08
CA ASN A 73 -30.37 10.39 2.20
C ASN A 73 -31.60 9.97 3.04
N THR A 74 -31.79 8.68 3.22
CA THR A 74 -32.92 8.13 4.01
C THR A 74 -32.67 8.13 5.51
N ASP A 75 -31.41 8.09 5.93
CA ASP A 75 -31.04 8.04 7.35
C ASP A 75 -29.66 8.66 7.57
N ARG A 76 -29.64 9.80 8.23
CA ARG A 76 -28.41 10.54 8.62
C ARG A 76 -28.54 11.05 10.03
N LEU A 77 -27.43 10.95 10.78
CA LEU A 77 -27.29 11.59 12.07
C LEU A 77 -26.56 12.93 11.92
N PRO A 78 -26.81 13.91 12.81
CA PRO A 78 -25.98 15.11 12.88
C PRO A 78 -24.53 14.75 13.12
N PHE A 79 -23.61 15.47 12.48
CA PHE A 79 -22.18 15.23 12.67
C PHE A 79 -21.76 15.49 14.12
N HIS A 80 -22.19 16.63 14.68
CA HIS A 80 -22.01 16.94 16.10
C HIS A 80 -23.28 16.58 16.88
N PRO A 81 -23.21 15.86 18.01
CA PRO A 81 -21.99 15.37 18.71
C PRO A 81 -21.52 13.97 18.28
N TYR A 82 -22.30 13.22 17.49
CA TYR A 82 -22.09 11.78 17.31
C TYR A 82 -20.75 11.44 16.65
N PHE A 83 -20.44 12.01 15.49
CA PHE A 83 -19.22 11.68 14.76
C PHE A 83 -18.02 12.47 15.25
N VAL A 84 -18.20 13.62 15.86
CA VAL A 84 -17.13 14.37 16.54
C VAL A 84 -16.55 13.52 17.68
N PHE A 85 -17.38 12.96 18.57
CA PHE A 85 -16.90 12.12 19.65
C PHE A 85 -16.41 10.76 19.18
N LYS A 86 -16.98 10.19 18.13
CA LYS A 86 -16.50 8.95 17.52
C LYS A 86 -15.09 9.13 16.94
N ASP A 87 -14.83 10.22 16.25
CA ASP A 87 -13.50 10.55 15.73
C ASP A 87 -12.51 10.83 16.88
N LEU A 88 -12.95 11.47 17.95
CA LEU A 88 -12.12 11.73 19.12
C LEU A 88 -11.61 10.43 19.75
N VAL A 89 -12.44 9.38 19.82
CA VAL A 89 -12.02 8.06 20.35
C VAL A 89 -10.84 7.52 19.55
N THR A 90 -10.91 7.55 18.21
CA THR A 90 -9.84 7.04 17.35
C THR A 90 -8.59 7.92 17.39
N ILE A 91 -8.74 9.22 17.48
CA ILE A 91 -7.62 10.18 17.65
C ILE A 91 -6.88 9.89 18.97
N VAL A 92 -7.61 9.76 20.09
CA VAL A 92 -7.00 9.44 21.38
C VAL A 92 -6.31 8.09 21.35
N LEU A 93 -6.93 7.06 20.76
CA LEU A 93 -6.32 5.74 20.62
C LEU A 93 -5.01 5.81 19.80
N PHE A 94 -5.00 6.55 18.70
CA PHE A 94 -3.79 6.78 17.92
C PHE A 94 -2.69 7.46 18.74
N LEU A 95 -3.04 8.51 19.48
CA LEU A 95 -2.08 9.24 20.33
C LEU A 95 -1.53 8.37 21.46
N VAL A 96 -2.35 7.50 22.06
CA VAL A 96 -1.89 6.54 23.07
C VAL A 96 -0.86 5.57 22.49
N ILE A 97 -1.18 4.95 21.34
CA ILE A 97 -0.26 4.02 20.67
C ILE A 97 1.04 4.73 20.29
N LEU A 98 0.95 5.91 19.68
CA LEU A 98 2.11 6.71 19.32
C LEU A 98 2.96 7.04 20.56
N SER A 99 2.34 7.44 21.66
CA SER A 99 3.01 7.78 22.90
C SER A 99 3.75 6.59 23.51
N VAL A 100 3.21 5.39 23.40
CA VAL A 100 3.89 4.16 23.83
C VAL A 100 5.22 4.00 23.10
N PHE A 101 5.24 4.14 21.78
CA PHE A 101 6.48 4.04 21.00
C PHE A 101 7.43 5.21 21.30
N VAL A 102 6.93 6.45 21.36
CA VAL A 102 7.78 7.63 21.57
C VAL A 102 8.44 7.63 22.95
N PHE A 103 7.71 7.28 24.01
CA PHE A 103 8.20 7.43 25.37
C PHE A 103 8.78 6.16 25.97
N PHE A 104 8.29 4.98 25.59
CA PHE A 104 8.70 3.73 26.24
C PHE A 104 9.52 2.82 25.31
N TYR A 105 9.26 2.83 24.01
CA TYR A 105 9.92 1.93 23.06
C TYR A 105 10.39 2.65 21.78
N PRO A 106 11.20 3.73 21.87
CA PRO A 106 11.57 4.55 20.70
C PRO A 106 12.36 3.80 19.63
N ASN A 107 13.07 2.75 20.01
CA ASN A 107 13.92 1.97 19.10
C ASN A 107 13.26 0.66 18.63
N ALA A 108 12.05 0.34 19.06
CA ALA A 108 11.41 -0.95 18.78
C ALA A 108 11.17 -1.21 17.28
N LEU A 109 10.94 -0.16 16.50
CA LEU A 109 10.73 -0.24 15.05
C LEU A 109 11.99 0.14 14.24
N GLY A 110 13.11 0.44 14.92
CA GLY A 110 14.36 0.80 14.30
C GLY A 110 15.20 -0.41 13.90
N HIS A 111 16.31 -0.13 13.21
CA HIS A 111 17.32 -1.12 12.85
C HIS A 111 18.67 -0.79 13.49
N SER A 112 19.39 -1.81 13.97
CA SER A 112 20.67 -1.65 14.69
C SER A 112 21.77 -0.96 13.87
N ASP A 113 21.79 -1.16 12.56
CA ASP A 113 22.79 -0.55 11.67
C ASP A 113 22.72 0.97 11.67
N ASN A 114 21.58 1.56 12.09
CA ASN A 114 21.44 3.01 12.16
C ASN A 114 22.31 3.66 13.26
N TYR A 115 22.86 2.88 14.18
CA TYR A 115 23.82 3.35 15.20
C TYR A 115 25.27 3.33 14.71
N ILE A 116 25.55 2.72 13.55
CA ILE A 116 26.90 2.66 12.98
C ILE A 116 27.17 3.98 12.24
N PRO A 117 28.29 4.67 12.51
CA PRO A 117 28.68 5.86 11.76
C PRO A 117 28.71 5.59 10.24
N ALA A 118 28.07 6.47 9.46
CA ALA A 118 27.98 6.30 8.02
C ALA A 118 29.35 6.41 7.34
N ASN A 119 29.69 5.43 6.50
CA ASN A 119 30.85 5.49 5.61
C ASN A 119 30.33 5.60 4.15
N PRO A 120 30.55 6.71 3.44
CA PRO A 120 30.05 6.89 2.08
C PRO A 120 30.68 5.93 1.07
N MET A 121 31.82 5.33 1.41
CA MET A 121 32.57 4.42 0.53
C MET A 121 32.22 2.95 0.77
N GLN A 122 31.50 2.63 1.82
CA GLN A 122 31.20 1.24 2.19
C GLN A 122 29.73 1.11 2.61
N THR A 123 29.01 0.25 1.91
CA THR A 123 27.61 -0.10 2.23
C THR A 123 27.60 -1.35 3.11
N PRO A 124 26.86 -1.38 4.23
CA PRO A 124 26.69 -2.60 5.03
C PRO A 124 26.10 -3.75 4.20
N PRO A 125 26.46 -5.02 4.48
CA PRO A 125 26.08 -6.16 3.65
C PRO A 125 24.57 -6.48 3.68
N SER A 126 23.88 -6.12 4.76
CA SER A 126 22.46 -6.46 4.97
C SER A 126 21.62 -5.21 5.18
N ILE A 127 21.44 -4.43 4.13
CA ILE A 127 20.59 -3.24 4.20
C ILE A 127 19.13 -3.65 3.98
N VAL A 128 18.30 -3.32 4.95
CA VAL A 128 16.82 -3.42 4.85
C VAL A 128 16.20 -2.03 5.03
N PRO A 129 15.12 -1.72 4.30
CA PRO A 129 14.36 -0.49 4.51
C PRO A 129 13.60 -0.54 5.83
N GLU A 130 12.93 0.57 6.17
CA GLU A 130 11.96 0.61 7.26
C GLU A 130 10.85 -0.43 7.07
N TRP A 131 10.28 -0.93 8.17
CA TRP A 131 9.37 -2.07 8.17
C TRP A 131 8.19 -1.95 7.21
N TYR A 132 7.64 -0.76 7.02
CA TYR A 132 6.50 -0.51 6.12
C TYR A 132 6.86 -0.56 4.62
N LEU A 133 8.13 -0.54 4.28
CA LEU A 133 8.61 -0.68 2.90
C LEU A 133 9.08 -2.10 2.56
N LEU A 134 9.15 -2.99 3.55
CA LEU A 134 9.67 -4.36 3.37
C LEU A 134 8.91 -5.17 2.31
N PRO A 135 7.56 -5.12 2.20
CA PRO A 135 6.86 -5.87 1.15
C PRO A 135 7.29 -5.48 -0.26
N PHE A 136 7.44 -4.18 -0.51
CA PHE A 136 7.88 -3.65 -1.81
C PHE A 136 9.34 -3.97 -2.09
N TYR A 137 10.16 -3.99 -1.05
CA TYR A 137 11.56 -4.42 -1.13
C TYR A 137 11.67 -5.92 -1.43
N ALA A 138 10.79 -6.74 -0.87
CA ALA A 138 10.71 -8.16 -1.21
C ALA A 138 10.38 -8.36 -2.69
N ILE A 139 9.40 -7.63 -3.23
CA ILE A 139 9.04 -7.64 -4.66
C ILE A 139 10.24 -7.24 -5.52
N LEU A 140 10.94 -6.16 -5.16
CA LEU A 140 12.14 -5.71 -5.87
C LEU A 140 13.21 -6.82 -5.96
N ARG A 141 13.49 -7.49 -4.84
CA ARG A 141 14.55 -8.50 -4.74
C ARG A 141 14.19 -9.84 -5.37
N SER A 142 12.89 -10.17 -5.46
CA SER A 142 12.42 -11.44 -6.00
C SER A 142 12.66 -11.58 -7.50
N ILE A 143 12.96 -10.48 -8.19
CA ILE A 143 13.14 -10.44 -9.64
C ILE A 143 14.62 -10.22 -9.95
N PRO A 144 15.28 -11.15 -10.70
CA PRO A 144 16.72 -11.06 -10.96
C PRO A 144 17.14 -9.85 -11.80
N SER A 145 16.22 -9.37 -12.69
CA SER A 145 16.49 -8.19 -13.52
C SER A 145 16.26 -6.91 -12.73
N LYS A 146 17.29 -6.05 -12.62
CA LYS A 146 17.21 -4.77 -11.93
C LYS A 146 16.06 -3.88 -12.47
N ILE A 147 15.95 -3.78 -13.79
CA ILE A 147 14.92 -2.94 -14.44
C ILE A 147 13.53 -3.48 -14.12
N ILE A 148 13.31 -4.78 -14.32
CA ILE A 148 12.00 -5.41 -14.09
C ILE A 148 11.65 -5.36 -12.60
N GLY A 149 12.61 -5.57 -11.70
CA GLY A 149 12.41 -5.47 -10.27
C GLY A 149 11.97 -4.07 -9.83
N VAL A 150 12.59 -3.02 -10.36
CA VAL A 150 12.20 -1.62 -10.10
C VAL A 150 10.81 -1.33 -10.66
N VAL A 151 10.52 -1.77 -11.89
CA VAL A 151 9.19 -1.62 -12.49
C VAL A 151 8.12 -2.35 -11.68
N ALA A 152 8.40 -3.57 -11.21
CA ALA A 152 7.48 -4.33 -10.37
C ALA A 152 7.26 -3.64 -9.01
N MET A 153 8.30 -3.15 -8.37
CA MET A 153 8.18 -2.42 -7.10
C MET A 153 7.28 -1.19 -7.24
N PHE A 154 7.50 -0.34 -8.23
CA PHE A 154 6.61 0.81 -8.48
C PHE A 154 5.24 0.38 -8.99
N GLY A 155 5.19 -0.64 -9.84
CA GLY A 155 3.95 -1.24 -10.34
C GLY A 155 3.04 -1.77 -9.23
N SER A 156 3.62 -2.31 -8.17
CA SER A 156 2.86 -2.78 -7.00
C SER A 156 2.14 -1.66 -6.25
N LEU A 157 2.67 -0.44 -6.29
CA LEU A 157 1.98 0.74 -5.75
C LEU A 157 0.97 1.31 -6.77
N LEU A 158 1.38 1.42 -8.04
CA LEU A 158 0.56 2.02 -9.08
C LEU A 158 -0.67 1.17 -9.45
N ILE A 159 -0.61 -0.16 -9.25
CA ILE A 159 -1.76 -1.03 -9.52
C ILE A 159 -3.00 -0.66 -8.70
N LEU A 160 -2.82 -0.04 -7.53
CA LEU A 160 -3.93 0.45 -6.70
C LEU A 160 -4.75 1.54 -7.41
N LEU A 161 -4.13 2.32 -8.30
CA LEU A 161 -4.83 3.31 -9.11
C LEU A 161 -5.71 2.67 -10.19
N ALA A 162 -5.45 1.41 -10.54
CA ALA A 162 -6.26 0.65 -11.48
C ALA A 162 -7.49 -0.02 -10.84
N MET A 163 -7.62 0.01 -9.51
CA MET A 163 -8.73 -0.64 -8.79
C MET A 163 -10.14 -0.24 -9.28
N PRO A 164 -10.41 1.01 -9.65
CA PRO A 164 -11.72 1.36 -10.20
C PRO A 164 -12.09 0.61 -11.49
N ILE A 165 -11.08 0.09 -12.22
CA ILE A 165 -11.27 -0.71 -13.44
C ILE A 165 -11.26 -2.20 -13.11
N LEU A 166 -10.39 -2.61 -12.18
CA LEU A 166 -10.17 -4.02 -11.82
C LEU A 166 -11.30 -4.57 -10.94
N ASP A 167 -11.88 -3.77 -10.04
CA ASP A 167 -13.04 -4.21 -9.25
C ASP A 167 -14.32 -4.14 -10.07
N THR A 168 -14.64 -5.24 -10.70
CA THR A 168 -15.78 -5.38 -11.62
C THR A 168 -17.12 -5.61 -10.90
N CYS A 169 -17.13 -5.77 -9.57
CA CYS A 169 -18.35 -6.08 -8.82
C CYS A 169 -19.28 -4.87 -8.69
N ARG A 170 -20.58 -5.10 -8.84
CA ARG A 170 -21.63 -4.08 -8.68
C ARG A 170 -21.88 -3.72 -7.21
N ILE A 171 -21.59 -4.63 -6.28
CA ILE A 171 -21.76 -4.41 -4.84
C ILE A 171 -20.50 -3.78 -4.26
N ARG A 172 -20.62 -2.65 -3.59
CA ARG A 172 -19.48 -1.94 -2.97
C ARG A 172 -19.03 -2.57 -1.65
N GLY A 173 -19.98 -3.02 -0.83
CA GLY A 173 -19.69 -3.53 0.51
C GLY A 173 -19.15 -4.96 0.50
N ASN A 174 -17.97 -5.18 1.02
CA ASN A 174 -17.35 -6.52 1.11
C ASN A 174 -18.11 -7.48 2.06
N GLN A 175 -18.97 -6.96 2.92
CA GLN A 175 -19.83 -7.76 3.80
C GLN A 175 -20.84 -8.64 3.03
N PHE A 176 -21.23 -8.23 1.82
CA PHE A 176 -22.15 -8.96 0.94
C PHE A 176 -21.42 -9.76 -0.15
N ARG A 177 -20.08 -9.81 -0.10
CA ARG A 177 -19.20 -10.44 -1.09
C ARG A 177 -18.33 -11.51 -0.43
N PRO A 178 -18.86 -12.72 -0.16
CA PRO A 178 -18.14 -13.73 0.62
C PRO A 178 -16.86 -14.22 -0.05
N LEU A 179 -16.86 -14.38 -1.39
CA LEU A 179 -15.68 -14.82 -2.15
C LEU A 179 -14.60 -13.74 -2.17
N SER A 180 -14.99 -12.49 -2.41
CA SER A 180 -14.09 -11.35 -2.36
C SER A 180 -13.49 -11.17 -0.96
N ARG A 181 -14.29 -11.35 0.09
CA ARG A 181 -13.80 -11.29 1.48
C ARG A 181 -12.77 -12.38 1.78
N PHE A 182 -13.00 -13.60 1.31
CA PHE A 182 -12.03 -14.67 1.45
C PHE A 182 -10.72 -14.38 0.69
N ALA A 183 -10.84 -13.96 -0.58
CA ALA A 183 -9.70 -13.56 -1.41
C ALA A 183 -8.91 -12.40 -0.79
N PHE A 184 -9.57 -11.43 -0.19
CA PHE A 184 -8.93 -10.32 0.53
C PHE A 184 -8.05 -10.81 1.69
N TRP A 185 -8.54 -11.75 2.50
CA TRP A 185 -7.74 -12.27 3.60
C TRP A 185 -6.55 -13.11 3.13
N LEU A 186 -6.68 -13.82 2.02
CA LEU A 186 -5.52 -14.47 1.38
C LEU A 186 -4.47 -13.43 0.94
N PHE A 187 -4.91 -12.33 0.37
CA PHE A 187 -4.01 -11.22 0.02
C PHE A 187 -3.34 -10.61 1.25
N VAL A 188 -4.06 -10.44 2.35
CA VAL A 188 -3.48 -9.96 3.63
C VAL A 188 -2.37 -10.90 4.10
N VAL A 189 -2.59 -12.21 4.05
CA VAL A 189 -1.57 -13.21 4.42
C VAL A 189 -0.34 -13.09 3.51
N ASP A 190 -0.54 -12.97 2.20
CA ASP A 190 0.56 -12.79 1.24
C ASP A 190 1.34 -11.50 1.49
N PHE A 191 0.65 -10.40 1.76
CA PHE A 191 1.30 -9.13 2.07
C PHE A 191 2.15 -9.19 3.36
N LEU A 192 1.65 -9.85 4.40
CA LEU A 192 2.40 -10.10 5.63
C LEU A 192 3.57 -11.05 5.40
N LEU A 193 3.42 -12.04 4.51
CA LEU A 193 4.51 -12.92 4.10
C LEU A 193 5.61 -12.13 3.37
N LEU A 194 5.23 -11.27 2.42
CA LEU A 194 6.18 -10.37 1.74
C LEU A 194 6.89 -9.43 2.72
N LEU A 195 6.17 -8.91 3.73
CA LEU A 195 6.75 -8.08 4.78
C LEU A 195 7.82 -8.85 5.56
N TRP A 196 7.51 -10.08 5.96
CA TRP A 196 8.46 -10.93 6.67
C TRP A 196 9.69 -11.30 5.81
N ILE A 197 9.47 -11.69 4.55
CA ILE A 197 10.54 -12.02 3.60
C ILE A 197 11.44 -10.81 3.32
N GLY A 198 10.85 -9.61 3.23
CA GLY A 198 11.60 -8.37 3.02
C GLY A 198 12.68 -8.11 4.07
N ALA A 199 12.48 -8.61 5.29
CA ALA A 199 13.43 -8.52 6.38
C ALA A 199 14.50 -9.63 6.37
N GLN A 200 14.31 -10.71 5.59
CA GLN A 200 15.22 -11.86 5.56
C GLN A 200 16.37 -11.65 4.57
N HIS A 201 17.45 -12.42 4.73
CA HIS A 201 18.53 -12.47 3.73
C HIS A 201 18.02 -13.10 2.42
N PRO A 202 18.50 -12.61 1.24
CA PRO A 202 18.04 -13.09 -0.07
C PRO A 202 18.66 -14.45 -0.45
N GLU A 203 18.50 -15.44 0.40
CA GLU A 203 19.01 -16.79 0.23
C GLU A 203 17.85 -17.80 0.21
N TYR A 204 18.14 -19.02 -0.26
CA TYR A 204 17.19 -20.12 -0.17
C TYR A 204 16.85 -20.42 1.31
N PRO A 205 15.56 -20.61 1.68
CA PRO A 205 14.38 -20.68 0.82
C PRO A 205 13.67 -19.34 0.58
N TYR A 206 14.12 -18.25 1.18
CA TYR A 206 13.41 -16.95 1.19
C TYR A 206 13.30 -16.30 -0.20
N SER A 207 14.32 -16.50 -1.06
CA SER A 207 14.29 -16.01 -2.44
C SER A 207 13.14 -16.61 -3.24
N ASP A 208 12.95 -17.93 -3.12
CA ASP A 208 11.92 -18.65 -3.87
C ASP A 208 10.52 -18.34 -3.35
N ILE A 209 10.34 -18.35 -2.02
CA ILE A 209 9.06 -17.95 -1.40
C ILE A 209 8.70 -16.52 -1.79
N GLY A 210 9.68 -15.59 -1.79
CA GLY A 210 9.48 -14.22 -2.23
C GLY A 210 9.03 -14.11 -3.69
N SER A 211 9.58 -14.95 -4.57
CA SER A 211 9.17 -14.98 -5.97
C SER A 211 7.73 -15.46 -6.14
N TYR A 212 7.33 -16.53 -5.46
CA TYR A 212 5.93 -17.01 -5.50
C TYR A 212 4.95 -15.98 -4.90
N ALA A 213 5.28 -15.40 -3.75
CA ALA A 213 4.48 -14.36 -3.14
C ALA A 213 4.34 -13.13 -4.05
N THR A 214 5.41 -12.71 -4.72
CA THR A 214 5.36 -11.61 -5.69
C THR A 214 4.45 -11.92 -6.86
N VAL A 215 4.50 -13.14 -7.41
CA VAL A 215 3.57 -13.56 -8.47
C VAL A 215 2.13 -13.53 -7.97
N PHE A 216 1.87 -14.06 -6.77
CA PHE A 216 0.53 -14.04 -6.18
C PHE A 216 0.02 -12.61 -5.96
N TYR A 217 0.87 -11.68 -5.52
CA TYR A 217 0.53 -10.26 -5.37
C TYR A 217 -0.09 -9.69 -6.65
N PHE A 218 0.58 -9.87 -7.80
CA PHE A 218 0.08 -9.35 -9.07
C PHE A 218 -1.12 -10.15 -9.62
N VAL A 219 -1.12 -11.46 -9.45
CA VAL A 219 -2.26 -12.32 -9.83
C VAL A 219 -3.51 -11.92 -9.04
N TYR A 220 -3.38 -11.56 -7.78
CA TYR A 220 -4.50 -11.08 -6.98
C TYR A 220 -5.18 -9.87 -7.63
N PHE A 221 -4.43 -8.85 -8.01
CA PHE A 221 -5.01 -7.65 -8.61
C PHE A 221 -5.50 -7.87 -10.05
N PHE A 222 -4.72 -8.54 -10.90
CA PHE A 222 -5.04 -8.67 -12.31
C PHE A 222 -6.05 -9.78 -12.63
N ALA A 223 -6.13 -10.83 -11.82
CA ALA A 223 -6.96 -11.98 -12.10
C ALA A 223 -8.02 -12.23 -11.02
N VAL A 224 -7.62 -12.29 -9.73
CA VAL A 224 -8.53 -12.66 -8.64
C VAL A 224 -9.60 -11.59 -8.42
N VAL A 225 -9.20 -10.32 -8.31
CA VAL A 225 -10.15 -9.22 -8.08
C VAL A 225 -11.21 -9.13 -9.19
N PRO A 226 -10.84 -9.01 -10.49
CA PRO A 226 -11.85 -8.94 -11.55
C PRO A 226 -12.61 -10.26 -11.72
N GLY A 227 -11.94 -11.41 -11.61
CA GLY A 227 -12.58 -12.71 -11.78
C GLY A 227 -13.62 -13.00 -10.70
N VAL A 228 -13.29 -12.74 -9.45
CA VAL A 228 -14.23 -12.88 -8.32
C VAL A 228 -15.40 -11.91 -8.47
N GLY A 229 -15.15 -10.66 -8.87
CA GLY A 229 -16.19 -9.68 -9.11
C GLY A 229 -17.20 -10.12 -10.18
N ILE A 230 -16.70 -10.63 -11.31
CA ILE A 230 -17.55 -11.19 -12.38
C ILE A 230 -18.35 -12.40 -11.88
N LEU A 231 -17.72 -13.31 -11.15
CA LEU A 231 -18.37 -14.50 -10.61
C LEU A 231 -19.49 -14.10 -9.63
N GLU A 232 -19.24 -13.20 -8.69
CA GLU A 232 -20.24 -12.74 -7.74
C GLU A 232 -21.42 -12.04 -8.44
N ASN A 233 -21.18 -11.23 -9.47
CA ASN A 233 -22.24 -10.64 -10.29
C ASN A 233 -23.10 -11.71 -10.97
N THR A 234 -22.48 -12.74 -11.57
CA THR A 234 -23.20 -13.84 -12.23
C THR A 234 -24.06 -14.62 -11.26
N LEU A 235 -23.55 -14.90 -10.07
CA LEU A 235 -24.32 -15.60 -9.02
C LEU A 235 -25.52 -14.77 -8.56
N MET A 236 -25.36 -13.46 -8.40
CA MET A 236 -26.48 -12.56 -8.06
C MET A 236 -27.56 -12.52 -9.15
N ASP A 237 -27.14 -12.42 -10.40
CA ASP A 237 -28.09 -12.42 -11.53
C ASP A 237 -28.87 -13.75 -11.61
N ALA A 238 -28.21 -14.89 -11.36
CA ALA A 238 -28.86 -16.21 -11.31
C ALA A 238 -29.89 -16.31 -10.18
N VAL A 239 -29.59 -15.81 -8.98
CA VAL A 239 -30.52 -15.80 -7.85
C VAL A 239 -31.70 -14.87 -8.13
N SER A 240 -31.45 -13.68 -8.67
CA SER A 240 -32.53 -12.74 -9.04
C SER A 240 -33.49 -13.33 -10.07
N TYR A 241 -32.97 -14.03 -11.07
CA TYR A 241 -33.78 -14.69 -12.09
C TYR A 241 -34.66 -15.78 -11.49
N THR A 242 -34.17 -16.63 -10.59
CA THR A 242 -34.96 -17.69 -9.96
C THR A 242 -36.09 -17.13 -9.09
N HIS A 243 -35.88 -16.04 -8.39
CA HIS A 243 -36.93 -15.40 -7.59
C HIS A 243 -38.02 -14.73 -8.44
N LEU A 244 -37.70 -14.26 -9.64
CA LEU A 244 -38.69 -13.65 -10.55
C LEU A 244 -39.55 -14.70 -11.28
N THR A 245 -39.01 -15.89 -11.53
CA THR A 245 -39.71 -16.95 -12.29
C THR A 245 -40.55 -17.86 -11.41
N LEU A 246 -40.22 -18.07 -10.13
CA LEU A 246 -40.97 -18.90 -9.21
C LEU A 246 -42.45 -18.47 -9.02
N PRO A 247 -42.82 -17.19 -8.85
CA PRO A 247 -44.23 -16.77 -8.73
C PRO A 247 -45.07 -16.97 -10.00
N THR A 248 -44.44 -16.92 -11.18
CA THR A 248 -45.15 -17.08 -12.45
C THR A 248 -45.50 -18.53 -12.77
N ILE A 249 -44.75 -19.49 -12.23
CA ILE A 249 -45.04 -20.93 -12.38
C ILE A 249 -46.20 -21.39 -11.48
N LEU A 250 -46.46 -20.69 -10.39
CA LEU A 250 -47.55 -21.01 -9.45
C LEU A 250 -48.90 -20.38 -9.83
N LEU A 251 -48.96 -19.59 -10.89
CA LEU A 251 -50.16 -18.92 -11.40
C LEU A 251 -50.75 -19.58 -12.68
N VAL A 252 -50.21 -20.74 -13.06
CA VAL A 252 -50.76 -21.62 -14.12
C VAL A 252 -51.25 -22.91 -13.48
#